data_ed03b14f28e08c1658bd1eec37a1433f
#
_entry.id   ed03b14f28e08c1658bd1eec37a1433f
#
_cell.length_a   1.000
_cell.length_b   1.000
_cell.length_c   1.000
_cell.angle_alpha   90.00
_cell.angle_beta   90.00
_cell.angle_gamma   90.00
#
_symmetry.space_group_name_H-M   'P 1'
#
loop_
_entity.id
_entity.type
_entity.pdbx_description
1 polymer ?
#
loop_
_entity_poly.entity_id
_entity_poly.type
_entity_poly.pdbx_seq_one_letter_code
_entity_poly.pdbx_strand_id
1 'polypeptide(L)'
;FIKIVELINKLTIIIITTIALVFNFDVYGLIFAYIAAGTLVIVLKFIYILKNKLFEFKFVRVSRKMYKSIIIFSGWNMVALLTQRLTYNIVPSLLGFFSGTAEIALFTIALSIEGYIWTFSNALNGLFLPKITKLNIDGKTEEINQTMVAVGRFQLFFMGLIILGFYLLGPEFVNLWVGEDLEPAALVGFFLVVTGLFTYTYGIAYTYLLVVKKVKYYALSLIISLVITLTSAVFLIPHYGALGASIAIFGGNLIGQVIIMNIFYHKIIGFNMIDFYKKVHLRSVIPMAVTLVFGIYIKQLIEEYSIKNLIIKIMLVSIVYVALSFIFVLTK
;
A
#
# COMPACT_ATOMS: atom_id res chain seq x y z
N PHE A 1 -20.29 9.08 -9.93
CA PHE A 1 -20.49 10.16 -8.98
C PHE A 1 -19.38 10.18 -7.89
N ILE A 2 -19.14 9.08 -7.16
CA ILE A 2 -18.14 9.04 -6.07
C ILE A 2 -16.76 9.50 -6.56
N LYS A 3 -16.29 8.99 -7.71
CA LYS A 3 -14.99 9.37 -8.28
C LYS A 3 -14.91 10.85 -8.69
N ILE A 4 -16.03 11.41 -9.19
CA ILE A 4 -16.10 12.84 -9.51
C ILE A 4 -16.00 13.68 -8.23
N VAL A 5 -16.70 13.28 -7.16
CA VAL A 5 -16.62 13.98 -5.86
C VAL A 5 -15.22 13.90 -5.26
N GLU A 6 -14.53 12.76 -5.39
CA GLU A 6 -13.12 12.62 -4.98
C GLU A 6 -12.19 13.56 -5.78
N LEU A 7 -12.42 13.71 -7.08
CA LEU A 7 -11.68 14.65 -7.93
C LEU A 7 -11.93 16.10 -7.49
N ILE A 8 -13.21 16.48 -7.29
CA ILE A 8 -13.60 17.80 -6.78
C ILE A 8 -12.90 18.08 -5.46
N ASN A 9 -12.88 17.11 -4.53
CA ASN A 9 -12.19 17.24 -3.25
C ASN A 9 -10.71 17.60 -3.42
N LYS A 10 -9.99 16.86 -4.26
CA LYS A 10 -8.57 17.12 -4.54
C LYS A 10 -8.34 18.49 -5.12
N LEU A 11 -9.13 18.88 -6.12
CA LEU A 11 -9.05 20.21 -6.73
C LEU A 11 -9.35 21.32 -5.72
N THR A 12 -10.36 21.15 -4.87
CA THR A 12 -10.72 22.12 -3.82
C THR A 12 -9.57 22.27 -2.82
N ILE A 13 -8.94 21.17 -2.37
CA ILE A 13 -7.78 21.23 -1.48
C ILE A 13 -6.66 22.02 -2.16
N ILE A 14 -6.30 21.70 -3.40
CA ILE A 14 -5.22 22.38 -4.14
C ILE A 14 -5.51 23.90 -4.23
N ILE A 15 -6.71 24.26 -4.67
CA ILE A 15 -7.09 25.69 -4.85
C ILE A 15 -7.00 26.43 -3.51
N ILE A 16 -7.64 25.93 -2.46
CA ILE A 16 -7.67 26.62 -1.16
C ILE A 16 -6.28 26.67 -0.54
N THR A 17 -5.49 25.59 -0.66
CA THR A 17 -4.11 25.54 -0.17
C THR A 17 -3.24 26.58 -0.90
N THR A 18 -3.35 26.68 -2.23
CA THR A 18 -2.61 27.69 -3.00
C THR A 18 -2.99 29.11 -2.59
N ILE A 19 -4.28 29.38 -2.43
CA ILE A 19 -4.76 30.68 -1.94
C ILE A 19 -4.20 30.96 -0.53
N ALA A 20 -4.25 29.98 0.38
CA ALA A 20 -3.77 30.14 1.74
C ALA A 20 -2.26 30.45 1.79
N LEU A 21 -1.47 29.82 0.93
CA LEU A 21 -0.02 30.09 0.82
C LEU A 21 0.26 31.48 0.25
N VAL A 22 -0.48 31.90 -0.79
CA VAL A 22 -0.30 33.26 -1.38
C VAL A 22 -0.63 34.37 -0.38
N PHE A 23 -1.62 34.14 0.49
CA PHE A 23 -2.02 35.09 1.52
C PHE A 23 -1.31 34.89 2.87
N ASN A 24 -0.28 34.04 2.97
CA ASN A 24 0.51 33.75 4.18
C ASN A 24 -0.33 33.31 5.39
N PHE A 25 -1.35 32.47 5.17
CA PHE A 25 -2.18 31.92 6.26
C PHE A 25 -1.51 30.78 7.04
N ASP A 26 -0.21 30.53 6.82
CA ASP A 26 0.58 29.49 7.48
C ASP A 26 -0.12 28.12 7.56
N VAL A 27 0.15 27.38 8.64
CA VAL A 27 -0.43 26.05 8.89
C VAL A 27 -1.95 26.09 9.08
N TYR A 28 -2.50 27.20 9.59
CA TYR A 28 -3.96 27.35 9.78
C TYR A 28 -4.71 27.36 8.46
N GLY A 29 -4.14 27.97 7.42
CA GLY A 29 -4.71 27.94 6.07
C GLY A 29 -4.82 26.54 5.49
N LEU A 30 -3.80 25.70 5.72
CA LEU A 30 -3.83 24.28 5.30
C LEU A 30 -4.93 23.50 6.04
N ILE A 31 -5.04 23.65 7.36
CA ILE A 31 -6.09 22.99 8.15
C ILE A 31 -7.47 23.41 7.65
N PHE A 32 -7.68 24.71 7.42
CA PHE A 32 -8.95 25.22 6.89
C PHE A 32 -9.26 24.63 5.51
N ALA A 33 -8.28 24.52 4.61
CA ALA A 33 -8.45 23.91 3.29
C ALA A 33 -8.98 22.47 3.39
N TYR A 34 -8.41 21.66 4.27
CA TYR A 34 -8.84 20.27 4.47
C TYR A 34 -10.24 20.16 5.06
N ILE A 35 -10.57 21.01 6.04
CA ILE A 35 -11.92 21.04 6.66
C ILE A 35 -12.96 21.49 5.63
N ALA A 36 -12.72 22.56 4.89
CA ALA A 36 -13.62 23.07 3.88
C ALA A 36 -13.88 22.06 2.76
N ALA A 37 -12.81 21.45 2.21
CA ALA A 37 -12.92 20.43 1.19
C ALA A 37 -13.66 19.18 1.69
N GLY A 38 -13.37 18.72 2.90
CA GLY A 38 -14.06 17.58 3.53
C GLY A 38 -15.55 17.86 3.73
N THR A 39 -15.90 19.06 4.20
CA THR A 39 -17.31 19.49 4.39
C THR A 39 -18.04 19.52 3.04
N LEU A 40 -17.42 20.08 2.00
CA LEU A 40 -17.98 20.11 0.64
C LEU A 40 -18.33 18.69 0.14
N VAL A 41 -17.42 17.73 0.33
CA VAL A 41 -17.64 16.33 -0.04
C VAL A 41 -18.85 15.73 0.67
N ILE A 42 -18.97 15.96 1.96
CA ILE A 42 -20.09 15.46 2.76
C ILE A 42 -21.41 16.03 2.22
N VAL A 43 -21.46 17.35 1.99
CA VAL A 43 -22.64 18.03 1.44
C VAL A 43 -23.02 17.49 0.06
N LEU A 44 -22.05 17.36 -0.85
CA LEU A 44 -22.30 16.83 -2.20
C LEU A 44 -22.83 15.39 -2.17
N LYS A 45 -22.26 14.53 -1.35
CA LYS A 45 -22.72 13.15 -1.19
C LYS A 45 -24.11 13.09 -0.59
N PHE A 46 -24.40 13.92 0.42
CA PHE A 46 -25.71 14.00 1.04
C PHE A 46 -26.80 14.47 0.07
N ILE A 47 -26.55 15.55 -0.67
CA ILE A 47 -27.47 16.04 -1.73
C ILE A 47 -27.73 14.95 -2.76
N TYR A 48 -26.70 14.23 -3.21
CA TYR A 48 -26.85 13.15 -4.17
C TYR A 48 -27.74 12.01 -3.67
N ILE A 49 -27.55 11.60 -2.42
CA ILE A 49 -28.35 10.55 -1.76
C ILE A 49 -29.82 10.96 -1.71
N LEU A 50 -30.11 12.21 -1.30
CA LEU A 50 -31.48 12.74 -1.23
C LEU A 50 -32.13 12.84 -2.60
N LYS A 51 -31.40 13.42 -3.59
CA LYS A 51 -31.94 13.64 -4.94
C LYS A 51 -32.28 12.33 -5.65
N ASN A 52 -31.47 11.29 -5.48
CA ASN A 52 -31.67 10.00 -6.14
C ASN A 52 -32.51 9.01 -5.30
N LYS A 53 -33.06 9.44 -4.18
CA LYS A 53 -33.88 8.59 -3.27
C LYS A 53 -33.20 7.25 -2.96
N LEU A 54 -31.86 7.27 -2.81
CA LEU A 54 -31.07 6.07 -2.55
C LEU A 54 -31.26 5.53 -1.14
N PHE A 55 -31.97 6.26 -0.29
CA PHE A 55 -32.18 5.90 1.09
C PHE A 55 -33.67 6.06 1.47
N GLU A 56 -34.29 4.96 1.87
CA GLU A 56 -35.59 4.96 2.51
C GLU A 56 -35.41 4.67 4.00
N PHE A 57 -35.79 5.62 4.84
CA PHE A 57 -35.79 5.41 6.29
C PHE A 57 -36.92 4.42 6.65
N LYS A 58 -36.57 3.15 6.76
CA LYS A 58 -37.48 2.12 7.32
C LYS A 58 -36.93 1.65 8.65
N PHE A 59 -37.66 1.85 9.72
CA PHE A 59 -37.34 1.26 11.02
C PHE A 59 -37.64 -0.25 10.98
N VAL A 60 -36.62 -1.06 10.67
CA VAL A 60 -36.74 -2.52 10.72
C VAL A 60 -36.11 -3.02 12.01
N ARG A 61 -36.84 -3.87 12.73
CA ARG A 61 -36.27 -4.55 13.90
C ARG A 61 -35.19 -5.52 13.46
N VAL A 62 -33.96 -5.16 13.75
CA VAL A 62 -32.76 -5.99 13.46
C VAL A 62 -32.69 -7.09 14.55
N SER A 63 -32.50 -8.36 14.16
CA SER A 63 -32.29 -9.43 15.10
C SER A 63 -31.03 -9.23 15.94
N ARG A 64 -31.05 -9.62 17.21
CA ARG A 64 -29.89 -9.51 18.13
C ARG A 64 -28.65 -10.22 17.57
N LYS A 65 -28.85 -11.32 16.84
CA LYS A 65 -27.77 -12.07 16.17
C LYS A 65 -27.10 -11.24 15.06
N MET A 66 -27.91 -10.56 14.25
CA MET A 66 -27.41 -9.69 13.16
C MET A 66 -26.67 -8.48 13.72
N TYR A 67 -27.22 -7.82 14.74
CA TYR A 67 -26.59 -6.70 15.44
C TYR A 67 -25.22 -7.08 16.01
N LYS A 68 -25.14 -8.23 16.72
CA LYS A 68 -23.87 -8.75 17.24
C LYS A 68 -22.84 -9.03 16.12
N SER A 69 -23.30 -9.61 15.01
CA SER A 69 -22.41 -9.88 13.86
C SER A 69 -21.84 -8.60 13.25
N ILE A 70 -22.66 -7.56 13.10
CA ILE A 70 -22.21 -6.25 12.56
C ILE A 70 -21.19 -5.62 13.50
N ILE A 71 -21.48 -5.56 14.81
CA ILE A 71 -20.55 -4.96 15.78
C ILE A 71 -19.22 -5.68 15.82
N ILE A 72 -19.21 -7.01 15.85
CA ILE A 72 -17.97 -7.79 15.87
C ILE A 72 -17.16 -7.55 14.61
N PHE A 73 -17.80 -7.60 13.43
CA PHE A 73 -17.12 -7.36 12.16
C PHE A 73 -16.56 -5.93 12.07
N SER A 74 -17.39 -4.91 12.40
CA SER A 74 -16.97 -3.52 12.38
C SER A 74 -15.88 -3.22 13.42
N GLY A 75 -15.99 -3.82 14.62
CA GLY A 75 -14.98 -3.68 15.67
C GLY A 75 -13.61 -4.19 15.22
N TRP A 76 -13.54 -5.37 14.62
CA TRP A 76 -12.27 -5.88 14.09
C TRP A 76 -11.72 -5.07 12.92
N ASN A 77 -12.58 -4.54 12.03
CA ASN A 77 -12.16 -3.59 11.00
C ASN A 77 -11.61 -2.29 11.62
N MET A 78 -12.27 -1.76 12.65
CA MET A 78 -11.78 -0.58 13.37
C MET A 78 -10.41 -0.84 13.99
N VAL A 79 -10.24 -1.98 14.67
CA VAL A 79 -8.93 -2.38 15.22
C VAL A 79 -7.87 -2.45 14.13
N ALA A 80 -8.16 -3.06 12.97
CA ALA A 80 -7.23 -3.13 11.85
C ALA A 80 -6.83 -1.73 11.36
N LEU A 81 -7.79 -0.85 11.14
CA LEU A 81 -7.54 0.53 10.68
C LEU A 81 -6.75 1.34 11.71
N LEU A 82 -7.10 1.24 13.00
CA LEU A 82 -6.38 1.94 14.06
C LEU A 82 -4.94 1.44 14.16
N THR A 83 -4.72 0.13 14.15
CA THR A 83 -3.38 -0.46 14.20
C THR A 83 -2.52 0.02 13.03
N GLN A 84 -3.07 0.04 11.83
CA GLN A 84 -2.39 0.54 10.65
C GLN A 84 -2.03 2.04 10.79
N ARG A 85 -2.99 2.85 11.25
CA ARG A 85 -2.73 4.28 11.49
C ARG A 85 -1.68 4.51 12.58
N LEU A 86 -1.72 3.73 13.66
CA LEU A 86 -0.73 3.83 14.74
C LEU A 86 0.68 3.52 14.23
N THR A 87 0.87 2.50 13.39
CA THR A 87 2.18 2.18 12.82
C THR A 87 2.77 3.38 12.08
N TYR A 88 2.00 3.99 11.18
CA TYR A 88 2.49 5.07 10.32
C TYR A 88 2.50 6.47 10.97
N ASN A 89 1.86 6.66 12.12
CA ASN A 89 1.87 7.96 12.83
C ASN A 89 2.78 7.97 14.06
N ILE A 90 2.95 6.83 14.76
CA ILE A 90 3.81 6.78 15.96
C ILE A 90 5.29 6.80 15.54
N VAL A 91 5.65 6.10 14.46
CA VAL A 91 7.06 6.01 14.03
C VAL A 91 7.69 7.38 13.73
N PRO A 92 7.05 8.31 12.98
CA PRO A 92 7.55 9.68 12.85
C PRO A 92 7.71 10.43 14.17
N SER A 93 6.80 10.19 15.15
CA SER A 93 6.91 10.80 16.47
C SER A 93 8.12 10.26 17.25
N LEU A 94 8.40 8.96 17.15
CA LEU A 94 9.62 8.37 17.71
C LEU A 94 10.88 8.91 17.04
N LEU A 95 10.85 9.10 15.70
CA LEU A 95 11.96 9.73 14.97
C LEU A 95 12.24 11.15 15.48
N GLY A 96 11.20 11.96 15.65
CA GLY A 96 11.35 13.32 16.20
C GLY A 96 11.95 13.32 17.60
N PHE A 97 11.57 12.34 18.43
CA PHE A 97 12.06 12.23 19.79
C PHE A 97 13.52 11.78 19.88
N PHE A 98 13.93 10.79 19.07
CA PHE A 98 15.24 10.18 19.15
C PHE A 98 16.30 10.77 18.21
N SER A 99 15.90 11.28 17.03
CA SER A 99 16.83 11.58 15.93
C SER A 99 16.62 12.97 15.30
N GLY A 100 15.54 13.66 15.64
CA GLY A 100 15.29 15.04 15.21
C GLY A 100 14.52 15.17 13.88
N THR A 101 14.34 16.45 13.47
CA THR A 101 13.41 16.82 12.37
C THR A 101 13.93 16.44 10.98
N ALA A 102 15.24 16.42 10.76
CA ALA A 102 15.82 16.02 9.48
C ALA A 102 15.48 14.56 9.11
N GLU A 103 15.54 13.67 10.10
CA GLU A 103 15.17 12.26 9.93
C GLU A 103 13.67 12.07 9.66
N ILE A 104 12.81 12.94 10.24
CA ILE A 104 11.39 12.96 9.90
C ILE A 104 11.19 13.34 8.43
N ALA A 105 11.96 14.31 7.91
CA ALA A 105 11.84 14.72 6.51
C ALA A 105 12.20 13.57 5.56
N LEU A 106 13.33 12.88 5.78
CA LEU A 106 13.73 11.69 5.02
C LEU A 106 12.63 10.61 5.05
N PHE A 107 12.13 10.29 6.24
CA PHE A 107 11.09 9.28 6.41
C PHE A 107 9.77 9.66 5.75
N THR A 108 9.38 10.93 5.78
CA THR A 108 8.12 11.42 5.17
C THR A 108 8.15 11.33 3.64
N ILE A 109 9.31 11.60 3.02
CA ILE A 109 9.49 11.40 1.57
C ILE A 109 9.35 9.93 1.23
N ALA A 110 10.00 9.05 1.99
CA ALA A 110 9.89 7.60 1.83
C ALA A 110 8.45 7.09 2.01
N LEU A 111 7.71 7.61 2.99
CA LEU A 111 6.29 7.31 3.20
C LEU A 111 5.42 7.77 2.02
N SER A 112 5.74 8.89 1.39
CA SER A 112 5.00 9.37 0.22
C SER A 112 5.11 8.39 -0.94
N ILE A 113 6.30 7.85 -1.18
CA ILE A 113 6.55 6.83 -2.21
C ILE A 113 5.78 5.55 -1.89
N GLU A 114 5.86 5.07 -0.65
CA GLU A 114 5.09 3.89 -0.19
C GLU A 114 3.59 4.10 -0.39
N GLY A 115 3.07 5.27 -0.02
CA GLY A 115 1.65 5.61 -0.15
C GLY A 115 1.15 5.56 -1.60
N TYR A 116 1.94 5.99 -2.58
CA TYR A 116 1.58 5.88 -4.00
C TYR A 116 1.53 4.42 -4.46
N ILE A 117 2.52 3.62 -4.09
CA ILE A 117 2.60 2.19 -4.43
C ILE A 117 1.43 1.42 -3.79
N TRP A 118 1.15 1.68 -2.51
CA TRP A 118 0.01 1.12 -1.79
C TRP A 118 -1.33 1.46 -2.45
N THR A 119 -1.54 2.72 -2.82
CA THR A 119 -2.77 3.20 -3.47
C THR A 119 -3.00 2.49 -4.79
N PHE A 120 -1.96 2.34 -5.61
CA PHE A 120 -2.03 1.63 -6.88
C PHE A 120 -2.43 0.16 -6.69
N SER A 121 -1.78 -0.54 -5.75
CA SER A 121 -2.09 -1.94 -5.46
C SER A 121 -3.53 -2.14 -4.98
N ASN A 122 -4.00 -1.30 -4.06
CA ASN A 122 -5.35 -1.43 -3.51
C ASN A 122 -6.46 -1.09 -4.51
N ALA A 123 -6.20 -0.21 -5.46
CA ALA A 123 -7.16 0.08 -6.53
C ALA A 123 -7.54 -1.17 -7.33
N LEU A 124 -6.58 -2.07 -7.55
CA LEU A 124 -6.82 -3.35 -8.24
C LEU A 124 -7.65 -4.32 -7.39
N ASN A 125 -7.33 -4.45 -6.10
CA ASN A 125 -8.01 -5.40 -5.20
C ASN A 125 -9.50 -5.09 -5.04
N GLY A 126 -9.88 -3.82 -4.97
CA GLY A 126 -11.27 -3.40 -4.80
C GLY A 126 -12.21 -3.83 -5.93
N LEU A 127 -11.68 -4.02 -7.13
CA LEU A 127 -12.47 -4.42 -8.30
C LEU A 127 -12.98 -5.88 -8.21
N PHE A 128 -12.33 -6.73 -7.44
CA PHE A 128 -12.64 -8.15 -7.37
C PHE A 128 -13.64 -8.53 -6.26
N LEU A 129 -13.98 -7.61 -5.36
CA LEU A 129 -14.89 -7.90 -4.25
C LEU A 129 -16.25 -8.47 -4.70
N PRO A 130 -16.96 -7.91 -5.71
CA PRO A 130 -18.21 -8.48 -6.19
C PRO A 130 -18.05 -9.90 -6.76
N LYS A 131 -16.97 -10.12 -7.54
CA LYS A 131 -16.67 -11.43 -8.13
C LYS A 131 -16.41 -12.48 -7.05
N ILE A 132 -15.56 -12.18 -6.07
CA ILE A 132 -15.23 -13.10 -4.97
C ILE A 132 -16.47 -13.39 -4.11
N THR A 133 -17.32 -12.38 -3.86
CA THR A 133 -18.58 -12.58 -3.14
C THR A 133 -19.49 -13.56 -3.87
N LYS A 134 -19.67 -13.40 -5.19
CA LYS A 134 -20.48 -14.32 -6.00
C LYS A 134 -19.93 -15.75 -5.98
N LEU A 135 -18.62 -15.90 -6.24
CA LEU A 135 -17.97 -17.21 -6.23
C LEU A 135 -18.09 -17.92 -4.86
N ASN A 136 -18.04 -17.15 -3.76
CA ASN A 136 -18.23 -17.70 -2.42
C ASN A 136 -19.66 -18.17 -2.19
N ILE A 137 -20.67 -17.42 -2.66
CA ILE A 137 -22.09 -17.84 -2.57
C ILE A 137 -22.33 -19.12 -3.39
N ASP A 138 -21.73 -19.22 -4.57
CA ASP A 138 -21.83 -20.37 -5.46
C ASP A 138 -21.00 -21.59 -4.99
N GLY A 139 -20.25 -21.48 -3.87
CA GLY A 139 -19.41 -22.56 -3.33
C GLY A 139 -18.15 -22.86 -4.16
N LYS A 140 -17.75 -21.99 -5.09
CA LYS A 140 -16.68 -22.20 -6.07
C LYS A 140 -15.31 -21.82 -5.55
N THR A 141 -14.84 -22.49 -4.51
CA THR A 141 -13.55 -22.19 -3.85
C THR A 141 -12.35 -22.31 -4.78
N GLU A 142 -12.38 -23.29 -5.71
CA GLU A 142 -11.27 -23.46 -6.67
C GLU A 142 -11.16 -22.29 -7.67
N GLU A 143 -12.30 -21.74 -8.11
CA GLU A 143 -12.30 -20.55 -8.96
C GLU A 143 -11.77 -19.29 -8.19
N ILE A 144 -11.98 -19.22 -6.87
CA ILE A 144 -11.39 -18.19 -6.03
C ILE A 144 -9.86 -18.34 -5.98
N ASN A 145 -9.34 -19.57 -5.79
CA ASN A 145 -7.91 -19.85 -5.81
C ASN A 145 -7.26 -19.48 -7.16
N GLN A 146 -7.89 -19.86 -8.27
CA GLN A 146 -7.44 -19.51 -9.61
C GLN A 146 -7.44 -18.00 -9.83
N THR A 147 -8.47 -17.30 -9.36
CA THR A 147 -8.53 -15.83 -9.42
C THR A 147 -7.40 -15.22 -8.59
N MET A 148 -7.09 -15.76 -7.41
CA MET A 148 -6.00 -15.29 -6.57
C MET A 148 -4.64 -15.44 -7.27
N VAL A 149 -4.38 -16.58 -7.91
CA VAL A 149 -3.14 -16.81 -8.67
C VAL A 149 -3.04 -15.87 -9.87
N ALA A 150 -4.12 -15.72 -10.66
CA ALA A 150 -4.13 -14.87 -11.85
C ALA A 150 -3.90 -13.39 -11.49
N VAL A 151 -4.64 -12.88 -10.49
CA VAL A 151 -4.47 -11.49 -10.02
C VAL A 151 -3.12 -11.31 -9.34
N GLY A 152 -2.65 -12.29 -8.57
CA GLY A 152 -1.34 -12.26 -7.93
C GLY A 152 -0.19 -12.16 -8.93
N ARG A 153 -0.24 -12.89 -10.05
CA ARG A 153 0.75 -12.75 -11.15
C ARG A 153 0.74 -11.35 -11.75
N PHE A 154 -0.45 -10.83 -12.04
CA PHE A 154 -0.63 -9.51 -12.59
C PHE A 154 -0.10 -8.43 -11.62
N GLN A 155 -0.42 -8.54 -10.33
CA GLN A 155 0.08 -7.62 -9.31
C GLN A 155 1.60 -7.73 -9.15
N LEU A 156 2.17 -8.94 -9.12
CA LEU A 156 3.61 -9.12 -9.01
C LEU A 156 4.35 -8.57 -10.22
N PHE A 157 3.77 -8.68 -11.42
CA PHE A 157 4.34 -8.07 -12.63
C PHE A 157 4.49 -6.55 -12.46
N PHE A 158 3.46 -5.83 -12.02
CA PHE A 158 3.55 -4.38 -11.83
C PHE A 158 4.37 -4.00 -10.60
N MET A 159 4.12 -4.65 -9.46
CA MET A 159 4.84 -4.35 -8.22
C MET A 159 6.32 -4.72 -8.32
N GLY A 160 6.64 -5.82 -9.01
CA GLY A 160 8.02 -6.23 -9.27
C GLY A 160 8.77 -5.19 -10.09
N LEU A 161 8.16 -4.66 -11.15
CA LEU A 161 8.75 -3.58 -11.95
C LEU A 161 8.98 -2.32 -11.10
N ILE A 162 7.97 -1.88 -10.36
CA ILE A 162 8.03 -0.65 -9.57
C ILE A 162 9.08 -0.77 -8.46
N ILE A 163 9.04 -1.85 -7.68
CA ILE A 163 9.93 -2.02 -6.52
C ILE A 163 11.37 -2.26 -6.97
N LEU A 164 11.57 -3.08 -8.02
CA LEU A 164 12.90 -3.30 -8.59
C LEU A 164 13.46 -2.04 -9.25
N GLY A 165 12.63 -1.32 -10.01
CA GLY A 165 13.01 -0.04 -10.60
C GLY A 165 13.38 1.00 -9.53
N PHE A 166 12.61 1.04 -8.44
CA PHE A 166 12.90 1.94 -7.31
C PHE A 166 14.17 1.52 -6.57
N TYR A 167 14.44 0.23 -6.39
CA TYR A 167 15.72 -0.24 -5.84
C TYR A 167 16.92 0.23 -6.68
N LEU A 168 16.82 0.10 -8.00
CA LEU A 168 17.90 0.44 -8.93
C LEU A 168 18.11 1.95 -9.10
N LEU A 169 17.02 2.67 -9.29
CA LEU A 169 17.03 4.08 -9.74
C LEU A 169 16.47 5.04 -8.68
N GLY A 170 16.08 4.53 -7.51
CA GLY A 170 15.50 5.34 -6.42
C GLY A 170 16.40 6.46 -5.94
N PRO A 171 17.71 6.24 -5.70
CA PRO A 171 18.61 7.32 -5.32
C PRO A 171 18.62 8.47 -6.34
N GLU A 172 18.80 8.17 -7.62
CA GLU A 172 18.76 9.17 -8.70
C GLU A 172 17.39 9.87 -8.80
N PHE A 173 16.31 9.11 -8.68
CA PHE A 173 14.95 9.65 -8.67
C PHE A 173 14.72 10.63 -7.52
N VAL A 174 15.10 10.26 -6.30
CA VAL A 174 14.92 11.11 -5.12
C VAL A 174 15.81 12.35 -5.20
N ASN A 175 17.05 12.19 -5.63
CA ASN A 175 17.98 13.29 -5.83
C ASN A 175 17.41 14.35 -6.81
N LEU A 176 16.91 13.91 -7.96
CA LEU A 176 16.32 14.80 -8.97
C LEU A 176 14.95 15.37 -8.55
N TRP A 177 14.22 14.70 -7.66
CA TRP A 177 12.88 15.13 -7.23
C TRP A 177 12.93 16.11 -6.06
N VAL A 178 13.71 15.82 -5.04
CA VAL A 178 13.70 16.59 -3.77
C VAL A 178 15.08 17.12 -3.36
N GLY A 179 16.15 16.80 -4.11
CA GLY A 179 17.51 17.25 -3.90
C GLY A 179 18.45 16.21 -3.30
N GLU A 180 19.74 16.48 -3.38
CA GLU A 180 20.83 15.59 -2.99
C GLU A 180 20.81 15.24 -1.50
N ASP A 181 20.52 16.21 -0.64
CA ASP A 181 20.47 16.01 0.82
C ASP A 181 19.43 14.95 1.25
N LEU A 182 18.42 14.70 0.42
CA LEU A 182 17.33 13.77 0.71
C LEU A 182 17.43 12.45 -0.07
N GLU A 183 18.50 12.24 -0.85
CA GLU A 183 18.78 11.00 -1.57
C GLU A 183 18.70 9.74 -0.67
N PRO A 184 19.18 9.76 0.60
CA PRO A 184 19.07 8.61 1.50
C PRO A 184 17.62 8.12 1.74
N ALA A 185 16.60 8.96 1.49
CA ALA A 185 15.21 8.56 1.57
C ALA A 185 14.84 7.44 0.58
N ALA A 186 15.63 7.23 -0.48
CA ALA A 186 15.45 6.12 -1.40
C ALA A 186 15.64 4.76 -0.72
N LEU A 187 16.68 4.59 0.08
CA LEU A 187 16.91 3.34 0.82
C LEU A 187 15.87 3.13 1.92
N VAL A 188 15.50 4.20 2.62
CA VAL A 188 14.40 4.19 3.60
C VAL A 188 13.10 3.73 2.93
N GLY A 189 12.76 4.31 1.78
CA GLY A 189 11.57 3.96 1.00
C GLY A 189 11.61 2.50 0.50
N PHE A 190 12.77 2.01 0.07
CA PHE A 190 12.91 0.62 -0.35
C PHE A 190 12.53 -0.36 0.76
N PHE A 191 12.98 -0.15 2.00
CA PHE A 191 12.60 -1.00 3.12
C PHE A 191 11.09 -0.92 3.44
N LEU A 192 10.45 0.22 3.21
CA LEU A 192 9.01 0.35 3.40
C LEU A 192 8.20 -0.44 2.34
N VAL A 193 8.69 -0.49 1.09
CA VAL A 193 7.91 -1.04 -0.02
C VAL A 193 8.24 -2.51 -0.35
N VAL A 194 9.42 -3.02 0.01
CA VAL A 194 9.88 -4.35 -0.42
C VAL A 194 8.99 -5.50 0.06
N THR A 195 8.36 -5.39 1.23
CA THR A 195 7.35 -6.35 1.69
C THR A 195 6.13 -6.40 0.80
N GLY A 196 5.89 -5.33 0.04
CA GLY A 196 4.81 -5.24 -0.94
C GLY A 196 4.91 -6.28 -2.08
N LEU A 197 6.12 -6.76 -2.39
CA LEU A 197 6.31 -7.89 -3.31
C LEU A 197 5.50 -9.13 -2.89
N PHE A 198 5.27 -9.29 -1.60
CA PHE A 198 4.48 -10.37 -1.04
C PHE A 198 3.07 -9.90 -0.70
N THR A 199 2.93 -8.86 0.12
CA THR A 199 1.65 -8.44 0.71
C THR A 199 0.64 -7.95 -0.32
N TYR A 200 1.09 -7.30 -1.39
CA TYR A 200 0.20 -6.81 -2.44
C TYR A 200 -0.27 -7.91 -3.39
N THR A 201 0.50 -9.00 -3.54
CA THR A 201 0.17 -10.06 -4.49
C THR A 201 -0.95 -11.00 -4.04
N TYR A 202 -1.23 -11.09 -2.74
CA TYR A 202 -2.35 -11.88 -2.22
C TYR A 202 -3.56 -11.05 -1.73
N GLY A 203 -3.76 -9.86 -2.32
CA GLY A 203 -4.89 -9.00 -1.99
C GLY A 203 -6.27 -9.67 -2.16
N ILE A 204 -6.39 -10.65 -3.08
CA ILE A 204 -7.61 -11.46 -3.23
C ILE A 204 -7.87 -12.32 -1.98
N ALA A 205 -6.83 -12.85 -1.32
CA ALA A 205 -7.00 -13.60 -0.07
C ALA A 205 -7.54 -12.69 1.05
N TYR A 206 -7.07 -11.44 1.15
CA TYR A 206 -7.65 -10.44 2.04
C TYR A 206 -9.11 -10.14 1.68
N THR A 207 -9.42 -9.93 0.40
CA THR A 207 -10.79 -9.71 -0.09
C THR A 207 -11.69 -10.89 0.31
N TYR A 208 -11.20 -12.12 0.24
CA TYR A 208 -11.96 -13.29 0.68
C TYR A 208 -12.18 -13.32 2.20
N LEU A 209 -11.22 -12.89 3.02
CA LEU A 209 -11.44 -12.71 4.47
C LEU A 209 -12.58 -11.75 4.79
N LEU A 210 -12.72 -10.66 4.02
CA LEU A 210 -13.84 -9.74 4.15
C LEU A 210 -15.18 -10.44 3.85
N VAL A 211 -15.24 -11.19 2.75
CA VAL A 211 -16.44 -11.92 2.31
C VAL A 211 -16.87 -12.94 3.34
N VAL A 212 -15.95 -13.72 3.90
CA VAL A 212 -16.26 -14.75 4.92
C VAL A 212 -16.29 -14.19 6.35
N LYS A 213 -16.21 -12.85 6.52
CA LYS A 213 -16.26 -12.14 7.81
C LYS A 213 -15.18 -12.58 8.83
N LYS A 214 -14.01 -13.01 8.35
CA LYS A 214 -12.89 -13.46 9.19
C LYS A 214 -11.80 -12.40 9.36
N VAL A 215 -12.15 -11.12 9.31
CA VAL A 215 -11.22 -9.96 9.38
C VAL A 215 -10.39 -9.92 10.67
N LYS A 216 -10.86 -10.56 11.75
CA LYS A 216 -10.11 -10.62 13.01
C LYS A 216 -8.67 -11.10 12.85
N TYR A 217 -8.43 -12.05 11.93
CA TYR A 217 -7.08 -12.61 11.70
C TYR A 217 -6.15 -11.58 11.03
N TYR A 218 -6.70 -10.77 10.13
CA TYR A 218 -5.96 -9.64 9.57
C TYR A 218 -5.64 -8.58 10.63
N ALA A 219 -6.60 -8.23 11.49
CA ALA A 219 -6.37 -7.31 12.60
C ALA A 219 -5.30 -7.83 13.58
N LEU A 220 -5.33 -9.13 13.91
CA LEU A 220 -4.32 -9.76 14.77
C LEU A 220 -2.92 -9.72 14.14
N SER A 221 -2.81 -9.99 12.84
CA SER A 221 -1.51 -9.92 12.16
C SER A 221 -0.95 -8.49 12.13
N LEU A 222 -1.81 -7.48 11.99
CA LEU A 222 -1.43 -6.07 12.09
C LEU A 222 -0.96 -5.68 13.51
N ILE A 223 -1.65 -6.17 14.55
CA ILE A 223 -1.24 -5.92 15.95
C ILE A 223 0.15 -6.52 16.19
N ILE A 224 0.40 -7.74 15.75
CA ILE A 224 1.71 -8.39 15.88
C ILE A 224 2.76 -7.58 15.11
N SER A 225 2.46 -7.16 13.88
CA SER A 225 3.33 -6.28 13.09
C SER A 225 3.65 -4.98 13.85
N LEU A 226 2.64 -4.32 14.41
CA LEU A 226 2.80 -3.08 15.18
C LEU A 226 3.71 -3.29 16.41
N VAL A 227 3.45 -4.33 17.21
CA VAL A 227 4.25 -4.62 18.41
C VAL A 227 5.72 -4.84 18.04
N ILE A 228 5.99 -5.65 17.02
CA ILE A 228 7.37 -5.89 16.55
C ILE A 228 7.98 -4.58 16.02
N THR A 229 7.26 -3.82 15.22
CA THR A 229 7.72 -2.52 14.69
C THR A 229 8.09 -1.57 15.82
N LEU A 230 7.21 -1.36 16.79
CA LEU A 230 7.47 -0.42 17.88
C LEU A 230 8.63 -0.88 18.78
N THR A 231 8.67 -2.18 19.11
CA THR A 231 9.78 -2.72 19.90
C THR A 231 11.12 -2.55 19.17
N SER A 232 11.18 -2.92 17.89
CA SER A 232 12.41 -2.76 17.08
C SER A 232 12.78 -1.30 16.86
N ALA A 233 11.79 -0.42 16.66
CA ALA A 233 12.00 1.00 16.41
C ALA A 233 12.70 1.69 17.59
N VAL A 234 12.31 1.39 18.84
CA VAL A 234 12.96 1.94 20.05
C VAL A 234 14.46 1.64 20.09
N PHE A 235 14.89 0.49 19.57
CA PHE A 235 16.31 0.12 19.52
C PHE A 235 17.01 0.61 18.26
N LEU A 236 16.35 0.62 17.11
CA LEU A 236 16.99 0.90 15.83
C LEU A 236 17.03 2.41 15.51
N ILE A 237 16.02 3.18 15.89
CA ILE A 237 15.95 4.62 15.59
C ILE A 237 17.13 5.39 16.20
N PRO A 238 17.51 5.21 17.48
CA PRO A 238 18.63 5.96 18.08
C PRO A 238 19.96 5.79 17.34
N HIS A 239 20.17 4.66 16.66
CA HIS A 239 21.43 4.34 15.98
C HIS A 239 21.38 4.60 14.48
N TYR A 240 20.21 4.49 13.84
CA TYR A 240 20.08 4.49 12.37
C TYR A 240 19.02 5.48 11.85
N GLY A 241 18.43 6.33 12.69
CA GLY A 241 17.46 7.34 12.29
C GLY A 241 16.31 6.78 11.47
N ALA A 242 16.00 7.43 10.35
CA ALA A 242 14.94 7.04 9.41
C ALA A 242 15.14 5.63 8.83
N LEU A 243 16.39 5.23 8.58
CA LEU A 243 16.69 3.88 8.11
C LEU A 243 16.32 2.85 9.20
N GLY A 244 16.64 3.12 10.47
CA GLY A 244 16.24 2.27 11.59
C GLY A 244 14.73 2.12 11.71
N ALA A 245 14.00 3.22 11.50
CA ALA A 245 12.54 3.22 11.48
C ALA A 245 11.97 2.33 10.36
N SER A 246 12.51 2.45 9.15
CA SER A 246 12.05 1.66 8.00
C SER A 246 12.40 0.17 8.13
N ILE A 247 13.56 -0.17 8.68
CA ILE A 247 13.94 -1.56 8.99
C ILE A 247 13.01 -2.15 10.06
N ALA A 248 12.63 -1.37 11.07
CA ALA A 248 11.66 -1.80 12.08
C ALA A 248 10.29 -2.12 11.47
N ILE A 249 9.78 -1.26 10.58
CA ILE A 249 8.53 -1.49 9.84
C ILE A 249 8.65 -2.70 8.92
N PHE A 250 9.77 -2.83 8.20
CA PHE A 250 10.05 -4.00 7.36
C PHE A 250 9.98 -5.29 8.16
N GLY A 251 10.68 -5.37 9.29
CA GLY A 251 10.69 -6.55 10.18
C GLY A 251 9.29 -6.87 10.72
N GLY A 252 8.57 -5.86 11.19
CA GLY A 252 7.20 -6.02 11.66
C GLY A 252 6.25 -6.53 10.56
N ASN A 253 6.32 -5.94 9.35
CA ASN A 253 5.51 -6.36 8.21
C ASN A 253 5.92 -7.76 7.71
N LEU A 254 7.21 -8.08 7.67
CA LEU A 254 7.68 -9.41 7.26
C LEU A 254 7.13 -10.50 8.19
N ILE A 255 7.19 -10.30 9.49
CA ILE A 255 6.68 -11.29 10.45
C ILE A 255 5.15 -11.28 10.49
N GLY A 256 4.53 -10.10 10.71
CA GLY A 256 3.09 -10.00 10.88
C GLY A 256 2.32 -10.21 9.57
N GLN A 257 2.65 -9.44 8.53
CA GLN A 257 1.87 -9.42 7.31
C GLN A 257 2.30 -10.49 6.30
N VAL A 258 3.58 -10.90 6.26
CA VAL A 258 4.01 -11.97 5.35
C VAL A 258 3.90 -13.34 6.04
N ILE A 259 4.63 -13.59 7.14
CA ILE A 259 4.71 -14.94 7.71
C ILE A 259 3.38 -15.34 8.38
N ILE A 260 2.93 -14.57 9.38
CA ILE A 260 1.75 -14.93 10.19
C ILE A 260 0.48 -14.90 9.34
N MET A 261 0.36 -13.89 8.45
CA MET A 261 -0.81 -13.79 7.60
C MET A 261 -0.92 -14.95 6.61
N ASN A 262 0.19 -15.44 6.05
CA ASN A 262 0.20 -16.63 5.21
C ASN A 262 -0.22 -17.90 5.97
N ILE A 263 0.19 -18.03 7.23
CA ILE A 263 -0.28 -19.11 8.11
C ILE A 263 -1.81 -19.03 8.29
N PHE A 264 -2.34 -17.82 8.50
CA PHE A 264 -3.79 -17.63 8.62
C PHE A 264 -4.53 -17.93 7.31
N TYR A 265 -4.02 -17.49 6.16
CA TYR A 265 -4.61 -17.83 4.87
C TYR A 265 -4.65 -19.34 4.65
N HIS A 266 -3.57 -20.03 4.99
CA HIS A 266 -3.53 -21.49 4.86
C HIS A 266 -4.47 -22.20 5.83
N LYS A 267 -4.37 -21.91 7.14
CA LYS A 267 -5.11 -22.64 8.18
C LYS A 267 -6.58 -22.23 8.32
N ILE A 268 -6.93 -20.95 8.06
CA ILE A 268 -8.24 -20.41 8.37
C ILE A 268 -9.19 -20.39 7.17
N ILE A 269 -8.65 -20.14 5.98
CA ILE A 269 -9.46 -20.06 4.75
C ILE A 269 -9.10 -21.15 3.73
N GLY A 270 -8.12 -22.02 4.05
CA GLY A 270 -7.80 -23.20 3.26
C GLY A 270 -7.02 -22.93 1.98
N PHE A 271 -6.43 -21.74 1.82
CA PHE A 271 -5.61 -21.44 0.63
C PHE A 271 -4.24 -22.09 0.73
N ASN A 272 -3.84 -22.79 -0.35
CA ASN A 272 -2.49 -23.36 -0.43
C ASN A 272 -1.48 -22.27 -0.81
N MET A 273 -0.94 -21.60 0.22
CA MET A 273 0.01 -20.50 0.02
C MET A 273 1.33 -20.97 -0.59
N ILE A 274 1.76 -22.21 -0.36
CA ILE A 274 2.98 -22.77 -0.97
C ILE A 274 2.78 -22.90 -2.50
N ASP A 275 1.65 -23.44 -2.91
CA ASP A 275 1.30 -23.55 -4.35
C ASP A 275 1.16 -22.15 -4.99
N PHE A 276 0.57 -21.20 -4.27
CA PHE A 276 0.48 -19.81 -4.70
C PHE A 276 1.88 -19.22 -4.96
N TYR A 277 2.82 -19.35 -4.02
CA TYR A 277 4.17 -18.84 -4.19
C TYR A 277 4.92 -19.50 -5.34
N LYS A 278 4.75 -20.81 -5.53
CA LYS A 278 5.33 -21.52 -6.67
C LYS A 278 4.77 -21.01 -8.00
N LYS A 279 3.46 -20.77 -8.08
CA LYS A 279 2.80 -20.34 -9.32
C LYS A 279 2.97 -18.86 -9.63
N VAL A 280 3.17 -18.02 -8.63
CA VAL A 280 3.26 -16.56 -8.77
C VAL A 280 4.71 -16.10 -8.67
N HIS A 281 5.36 -16.27 -7.50
CA HIS A 281 6.66 -15.68 -7.22
C HIS A 281 7.82 -16.42 -7.88
N LEU A 282 7.85 -17.76 -7.84
CA LEU A 282 8.96 -18.51 -8.40
C LEU A 282 9.17 -18.24 -9.89
N ARG A 283 8.07 -18.05 -10.64
CA ARG A 283 8.14 -17.70 -12.06
C ARG A 283 8.71 -16.31 -12.32
N SER A 284 8.59 -15.40 -11.35
CA SER A 284 9.08 -14.02 -11.46
C SER A 284 10.53 -13.86 -11.02
N VAL A 285 11.14 -14.88 -10.40
CA VAL A 285 12.52 -14.79 -9.91
C VAL A 285 13.50 -14.55 -11.06
N ILE A 286 13.38 -15.27 -12.17
CA ILE A 286 14.28 -15.13 -13.33
C ILE A 286 14.15 -13.74 -13.96
N PRO A 287 12.94 -13.25 -14.35
CA PRO A 287 12.79 -11.88 -14.85
C PRO A 287 13.36 -10.84 -13.91
N MET A 288 13.09 -10.93 -12.60
CA MET A 288 13.58 -9.97 -11.62
C MET A 288 15.09 -10.01 -11.47
N ALA A 289 15.70 -11.19 -11.39
CA ALA A 289 17.15 -11.34 -11.23
C ALA A 289 17.91 -10.85 -12.47
N VAL A 290 17.47 -11.22 -13.67
CA VAL A 290 18.11 -10.76 -14.92
C VAL A 290 17.98 -9.25 -15.09
N THR A 291 16.78 -8.70 -14.79
CA THR A 291 16.57 -7.24 -14.85
C THR A 291 17.39 -6.49 -13.81
N LEU A 292 17.58 -7.08 -12.61
CA LEU A 292 18.44 -6.51 -11.57
C LEU A 292 19.90 -6.38 -12.07
N VAL A 293 20.45 -7.46 -12.61
CA VAL A 293 21.83 -7.47 -13.13
C VAL A 293 21.96 -6.49 -14.31
N PHE A 294 21.01 -6.50 -15.23
CA PHE A 294 20.98 -5.56 -16.35
C PHE A 294 20.89 -4.10 -15.87
N GLY A 295 20.02 -3.82 -14.89
CA GLY A 295 19.84 -2.47 -14.34
C GLY A 295 21.10 -1.96 -13.62
N ILE A 296 21.82 -2.82 -12.89
CA ILE A 296 23.11 -2.48 -12.30
C ILE A 296 24.13 -2.11 -13.40
N TYR A 297 24.17 -2.90 -14.47
CA TYR A 297 25.05 -2.62 -15.61
C TYR A 297 24.71 -1.30 -16.31
N ILE A 298 23.44 -1.01 -16.55
CA ILE A 298 23.00 0.26 -17.15
C ILE A 298 23.32 1.46 -16.25
N LYS A 299 23.19 1.29 -14.91
CA LYS A 299 23.55 2.33 -13.94
C LYS A 299 25.04 2.69 -14.00
N GLN A 300 25.92 1.71 -14.23
CA GLN A 300 27.35 1.93 -14.40
C GLN A 300 27.71 2.58 -15.74
N LEU A 301 26.93 2.28 -16.80
CA LEU A 301 27.17 2.86 -18.14
C LEU A 301 26.72 4.32 -18.24
N ILE A 302 25.70 4.71 -17.49
CA ILE A 302 25.10 6.05 -17.52
C ILE A 302 25.18 6.60 -16.10
N GLU A 303 26.31 7.17 -15.72
CA GLU A 303 26.56 7.62 -14.33
C GLU A 303 25.90 8.97 -14.03
N GLU A 304 25.76 9.83 -15.04
CA GLU A 304 25.25 11.19 -14.85
C GLU A 304 23.79 11.22 -14.43
N TYR A 305 23.49 11.95 -13.36
CA TYR A 305 22.15 12.21 -12.85
C TYR A 305 21.48 13.34 -13.63
N SER A 306 20.60 12.98 -14.53
CA SER A 306 19.74 13.93 -15.24
C SER A 306 18.37 13.33 -15.53
N ILE A 307 17.36 14.17 -15.65
CA ILE A 307 15.98 13.72 -15.97
C ILE A 307 15.96 12.90 -17.25
N LYS A 308 16.73 13.30 -18.26
CA LYS A 308 16.85 12.58 -19.54
C LYS A 308 17.44 11.18 -19.33
N ASN A 309 18.55 11.08 -18.61
CA ASN A 309 19.22 9.81 -18.35
C ASN A 309 18.37 8.89 -17.45
N LEU A 310 17.68 9.43 -16.45
CA LEU A 310 16.76 8.68 -15.63
C LEU A 310 15.63 8.07 -16.47
N ILE A 311 15.00 8.84 -17.37
CA ILE A 311 13.95 8.34 -18.27
C ILE A 311 14.49 7.22 -19.17
N ILE A 312 15.70 7.38 -19.73
CA ILE A 312 16.32 6.35 -20.58
C ILE A 312 16.56 5.07 -19.77
N LYS A 313 17.12 5.17 -18.56
CA LYS A 313 17.35 4.02 -17.66
C LYS A 313 16.03 3.32 -17.31
N ILE A 314 14.99 4.08 -16.94
CA ILE A 314 13.65 3.54 -16.66
C ILE A 314 13.12 2.78 -17.87
N MET A 315 13.20 3.35 -19.07
CA MET A 315 12.72 2.70 -20.29
C MET A 315 13.48 1.40 -20.58
N LEU A 316 14.82 1.41 -20.51
CA LEU A 316 15.63 0.24 -20.77
C LEU A 316 15.35 -0.89 -19.77
N VAL A 317 15.33 -0.57 -18.47
CA VAL A 317 15.00 -1.54 -17.40
C VAL A 317 13.58 -2.09 -17.57
N SER A 318 12.62 -1.22 -17.90
CA SER A 318 11.22 -1.63 -18.12
C SER A 318 11.06 -2.55 -19.33
N ILE A 319 11.72 -2.24 -20.45
CA ILE A 319 11.66 -3.07 -21.66
C ILE A 319 12.18 -4.49 -21.37
N VAL A 320 13.34 -4.61 -20.71
CA VAL A 320 13.92 -5.91 -20.35
C VAL A 320 13.02 -6.68 -19.39
N TYR A 321 12.52 -6.01 -18.34
CA TYR A 321 11.61 -6.64 -17.38
C TYR A 321 10.32 -7.12 -18.02
N VAL A 322 9.68 -6.29 -18.85
CA VAL A 322 8.42 -6.62 -19.53
C VAL A 322 8.62 -7.79 -20.50
N ALA A 323 9.69 -7.74 -21.32
CA ALA A 323 10.00 -8.82 -22.27
C ALA A 323 10.21 -10.16 -21.57
N LEU A 324 11.01 -10.19 -20.51
CA LEU A 324 11.27 -11.40 -19.73
C LEU A 324 10.01 -11.87 -18.98
N SER A 325 9.27 -10.96 -18.39
CA SER A 325 8.03 -11.30 -17.68
C SER A 325 6.95 -11.82 -18.63
N PHE A 326 6.89 -11.34 -19.86
CA PHE A 326 5.99 -11.88 -20.86
C PHE A 326 6.31 -13.35 -21.17
N ILE A 327 7.59 -13.70 -21.27
CA ILE A 327 8.04 -15.07 -21.54
C ILE A 327 7.81 -16.00 -20.34
N PHE A 328 8.18 -15.58 -19.13
CA PHE A 328 8.24 -16.46 -17.96
C PHE A 328 7.00 -16.42 -17.06
N VAL A 329 6.28 -15.30 -17.02
CA VAL A 329 5.18 -15.06 -16.05
C VAL A 329 3.82 -15.09 -16.72
N LEU A 330 3.67 -14.47 -17.90
CA LEU A 330 2.38 -14.27 -18.55
C LEU A 330 2.04 -15.39 -19.56
N THR A 331 3.03 -16.07 -20.14
CA THR A 331 2.77 -17.31 -20.90
C THR A 331 2.38 -18.44 -19.95
N LYS A 332 1.38 -19.23 -20.34
CA LYS A 332 0.72 -20.28 -19.54
C LYS A 332 1.67 -21.31 -18.93
#